data_25b8621c3412c2c9a8d72ee7de81aeb6
#
_entry.id   25b8621c3412c2c9a8d72ee7de81aeb6
#
_cell.length_a   1.000
_cell.length_b   1.000
_cell.length_c   1.000
_cell.angle_alpha   90.00
_cell.angle_beta   90.00
_cell.angle_gamma   90.00
#
_symmetry.space_group_name_H-M   'P 1'
#
loop_
_entity.id
_entity.type
_entity.pdbx_description
1 polymer ?
#
loop_
_entity_poly.entity_id
_entity_poly.type
_entity_poly.pdbx_seq_one_letter_code
_entity_poly.pdbx_strand_id
1 'polypeptide(L)'
;FFFIVPATTEISTLSLHDALPIFRTVGGEGALRQHFLDMGIIPGAEVTMVKYAPMGDPVEVRIHSYELTLRLADAGRIVIDEMRDAVKEKEQPDAKAIPHPGFGEGGKYHNKAEEHPLPEGELLSFALAGNQNCGKTTLFNQLTGSNQHVGNFPGVTVDRKDGEIRGQKNTLVTDLPGIYSMSPYSSEEIVTRNFVLNEHPRGIINIVDATNIERNLYLTMQLMELDVPMVLALNMMDEVRENGGSVLVNQMEERLGIPVIPISAAKNEGIDELVAHAVHVAKYQEKPGRKDFCEANDHGGAVHRALHAIMHLIEDHAARADIPVRFAASKLAEGDALILEQLALDENEKEMLEHIVCQMETERGLDRAAAIADMRFNFIEKVCRETVVKPKESREHVRSTEIDRVLTGKYTALPCFAGIMAAVFFLTFHVIGASLQSVLEILIGKLTELVDSAMTAWGVNPVLHSLVIDGIFNGVGSVLSFLPIIVTLFFFLSILEDSGYMARVAFVMDKLLRKIGLSGRSIVPMLVGFGCTVPGVMASRTLPSERGRKMTILLTPFMSCSAKLPIYAFFTAAFFPKYSALVMVLLYFGGIFMAVLMAMLMQGTLFQGEDRKSTRLNSSHPSRSYAVF
;
A
#
# COMPACT_ATOMS: atom_id res chain seq x y z
N PHE A 1 -13.24 21.17 -11.04
CA PHE A 1 -12.46 22.08 -11.91
C PHE A 1 -11.26 21.43 -12.62
N PHE A 2 -11.18 20.10 -12.74
CA PHE A 2 -9.97 19.51 -13.28
C PHE A 2 -10.23 18.39 -14.29
N PHE A 3 -11.48 18.14 -14.54
CA PHE A 3 -11.85 17.48 -15.77
C PHE A 3 -12.18 18.61 -16.74
N ILE A 4 -11.57 18.65 -17.91
CA ILE A 4 -11.92 19.62 -18.94
C ILE A 4 -13.30 19.19 -19.47
N VAL A 5 -14.35 19.71 -18.85
CA VAL A 5 -15.71 19.64 -19.38
C VAL A 5 -15.79 20.71 -20.46
N PRO A 6 -16.32 20.44 -21.67
CA PRO A 6 -16.64 21.50 -22.61
C PRO A 6 -17.55 22.51 -21.94
N ALA A 7 -17.36 23.78 -22.20
CA ALA A 7 -17.70 24.99 -21.46
C ALA A 7 -19.18 25.26 -21.11
N THR A 8 -20.02 24.30 -20.78
CA THR A 8 -21.45 24.52 -20.53
C THR A 8 -22.07 23.90 -19.29
N THR A 9 -21.33 23.19 -18.45
CA THR A 9 -21.92 22.63 -17.21
C THR A 9 -21.01 22.89 -16.02
N GLU A 10 -21.46 23.80 -15.13
CA GLU A 10 -20.76 24.05 -13.88
C GLU A 10 -20.90 22.83 -12.95
N ILE A 11 -19.76 22.19 -12.67
CA ILE A 11 -19.64 21.06 -11.72
C ILE A 11 -20.06 21.43 -10.28
N SER A 12 -20.22 22.71 -10.00
CA SER A 12 -20.58 23.25 -8.69
C SER A 12 -22.02 22.94 -8.23
N THR A 13 -22.89 22.44 -9.11
CA THR A 13 -24.31 22.17 -8.83
C THR A 13 -24.70 20.68 -8.89
N LEU A 14 -23.77 19.78 -9.18
CA LEU A 14 -24.03 18.33 -9.23
C LEU A 14 -24.01 17.75 -7.83
N SER A 15 -25.10 17.12 -7.42
CA SER A 15 -25.10 16.24 -6.27
C SER A 15 -24.13 15.08 -6.55
N LEU A 16 -23.25 14.75 -5.60
CA LEU A 16 -22.19 13.76 -5.71
C LEU A 16 -22.68 12.34 -6.08
N HIS A 17 -23.97 12.11 -6.28
CA HIS A 17 -24.58 10.78 -6.41
C HIS A 17 -25.32 10.53 -7.74
N ASP A 18 -25.46 11.49 -8.63
CA ASP A 18 -26.43 11.35 -9.73
C ASP A 18 -25.82 11.29 -11.15
N ALA A 19 -24.51 11.41 -11.31
CA ALA A 19 -23.89 11.36 -12.63
C ALA A 19 -22.63 10.50 -12.66
N LEU A 20 -22.54 9.60 -13.64
CA LEU A 20 -21.37 8.77 -13.90
C LEU A 20 -20.58 9.36 -15.08
N PRO A 21 -19.46 10.05 -14.85
CA PRO A 21 -18.56 10.47 -15.89
C PRO A 21 -17.86 9.26 -16.54
N ILE A 22 -17.68 9.32 -17.86
CA ILE A 22 -16.93 8.33 -18.64
C ILE A 22 -15.60 8.94 -19.05
N PHE A 23 -14.52 8.21 -18.87
CA PHE A 23 -13.21 8.64 -19.35
C PHE A 23 -13.15 8.64 -20.87
N ARG A 24 -12.76 9.77 -21.45
CA ARG A 24 -12.50 9.88 -22.88
C ARG A 24 -11.04 9.59 -23.21
N THR A 25 -10.14 10.28 -22.50
CA THR A 25 -8.71 10.12 -22.71
C THR A 25 -7.96 10.20 -21.37
N VAL A 26 -6.94 9.38 -21.25
CA VAL A 26 -6.00 9.40 -20.12
C VAL A 26 -4.74 10.11 -20.61
N GLY A 27 -4.54 11.34 -20.15
CA GLY A 27 -3.36 12.14 -20.48
C GLY A 27 -2.15 11.74 -19.64
N GLY A 28 -1.02 12.32 -19.97
CA GLY A 28 0.28 11.97 -19.42
C GLY A 28 1.12 11.22 -20.45
N GLU A 29 2.41 11.07 -20.17
CA GLU A 29 3.35 10.36 -21.04
C GLU A 29 4.13 9.33 -20.25
N GLY A 30 4.61 8.29 -20.92
CA GLY A 30 5.50 7.26 -20.36
C GLY A 30 4.89 6.49 -19.20
N ALA A 31 5.74 6.19 -18.20
CA ALA A 31 5.42 5.29 -17.09
C ALA A 31 4.23 5.74 -16.22
N LEU A 32 3.98 7.05 -16.06
CA LEU A 32 2.85 7.54 -15.27
C LEU A 32 1.51 7.22 -15.94
N ARG A 33 1.43 7.40 -17.26
CA ARG A 33 0.23 7.07 -18.01
C ARG A 33 -0.06 5.59 -17.99
N GLN A 34 0.98 4.76 -18.18
CA GLN A 34 0.86 3.31 -18.06
C GLN A 34 0.32 2.92 -16.68
N HIS A 35 0.83 3.55 -15.63
CA HIS A 35 0.37 3.29 -14.28
C HIS A 35 -1.13 3.62 -14.08
N PHE A 36 -1.66 4.68 -14.68
CA PHE A 36 -3.10 4.96 -14.65
C PHE A 36 -3.92 3.87 -15.36
N LEU A 37 -3.45 3.43 -16.53
CA LEU A 37 -4.10 2.35 -17.28
C LEU A 37 -4.08 1.03 -16.50
N ASP A 38 -2.94 0.69 -15.89
CA ASP A 38 -2.79 -0.50 -15.02
C ASP A 38 -3.70 -0.45 -13.77
N MET A 39 -4.10 0.77 -13.36
CA MET A 39 -5.08 1.00 -12.31
C MET A 39 -6.53 1.07 -12.80
N GLY A 40 -6.82 0.66 -14.03
CA GLY A 40 -8.17 0.65 -14.59
C GLY A 40 -8.75 2.00 -14.99
N ILE A 41 -7.92 3.06 -15.02
CA ILE A 41 -8.32 4.34 -15.60
C ILE A 41 -8.16 4.21 -17.13
N ILE A 42 -9.13 3.63 -17.78
CA ILE A 42 -9.11 3.38 -19.21
C ILE A 42 -10.20 4.19 -19.93
N PRO A 43 -10.01 4.58 -21.20
CA PRO A 43 -11.07 5.23 -21.96
C PRO A 43 -12.32 4.32 -22.02
N GLY A 44 -13.48 4.88 -21.73
CA GLY A 44 -14.75 4.16 -21.65
C GLY A 44 -15.12 3.63 -20.26
N ALA A 45 -14.22 3.63 -19.29
CA ALA A 45 -14.54 3.22 -17.93
C ALA A 45 -15.39 4.26 -17.19
N GLU A 46 -16.37 3.78 -16.43
CA GLU A 46 -17.22 4.60 -15.56
C GLU A 46 -16.49 4.97 -14.27
N VAL A 47 -16.67 6.21 -13.84
CA VAL A 47 -16.04 6.74 -12.62
C VAL A 47 -17.07 7.42 -11.76
N THR A 48 -17.04 7.12 -10.46
CA THR A 48 -17.88 7.81 -9.47
C THR A 48 -16.99 8.65 -8.55
N MET A 49 -17.33 9.92 -8.38
CA MET A 49 -16.66 10.78 -7.40
C MET A 49 -17.17 10.41 -5.99
N VAL A 50 -16.25 9.95 -5.13
CA VAL A 50 -16.58 9.57 -3.75
C VAL A 50 -16.49 10.77 -2.82
N LYS A 51 -15.32 11.39 -2.73
CA LYS A 51 -15.12 12.58 -1.90
C LYS A 51 -13.88 13.38 -2.29
N TYR A 52 -13.85 14.63 -1.84
CA TYR A 52 -12.66 15.47 -1.86
C TYR A 52 -12.04 15.55 -0.47
N ALA A 53 -10.70 15.58 -0.40
CA ALA A 53 -10.06 15.96 0.85
C ALA A 53 -10.54 17.34 1.32
N PRO A 54 -10.53 17.65 2.64
CA PRO A 54 -11.07 18.89 3.18
C PRO A 54 -10.51 20.16 2.55
N MET A 55 -9.25 20.10 2.09
CA MET A 55 -8.61 21.20 1.37
C MET A 55 -8.76 21.11 -0.16
N GLY A 56 -9.58 20.18 -0.65
CA GLY A 56 -9.88 19.96 -2.07
C GLY A 56 -8.84 19.13 -2.84
N ASP A 57 -7.80 18.61 -2.22
CA ASP A 57 -6.77 17.78 -2.83
C ASP A 57 -6.14 16.88 -1.75
N PRO A 58 -6.08 15.55 -1.93
CA PRO A 58 -6.47 14.76 -3.13
C PRO A 58 -7.98 14.55 -3.30
N VAL A 59 -8.37 13.93 -4.41
CA VAL A 59 -9.73 13.45 -4.68
C VAL A 59 -9.78 11.94 -4.59
N GLU A 60 -10.90 11.39 -4.14
CA GLU A 60 -11.16 9.97 -4.08
C GLU A 60 -12.27 9.64 -5.08
N VAL A 61 -11.97 8.70 -5.97
CA VAL A 61 -12.85 8.25 -7.03
C VAL A 61 -13.04 6.74 -6.93
N ARG A 62 -14.23 6.24 -7.30
CA ARG A 62 -14.51 4.81 -7.44
C ARG A 62 -14.50 4.46 -8.92
N ILE A 63 -13.71 3.44 -9.28
CA ILE A 63 -13.57 2.90 -10.62
C ILE A 63 -13.77 1.40 -10.50
N HIS A 64 -14.59 0.81 -11.36
CA HIS A 64 -15.02 -0.59 -11.22
C HIS A 64 -15.56 -0.84 -9.79
N SER A 65 -14.97 -1.72 -9.01
CA SER A 65 -15.42 -2.06 -7.65
C SER A 65 -14.51 -1.51 -6.53
N TYR A 66 -13.52 -0.67 -6.83
CA TYR A 66 -12.55 -0.18 -5.83
C TYR A 66 -12.38 1.34 -5.85
N GLU A 67 -11.91 1.88 -4.73
CA GLU A 67 -11.67 3.31 -4.54
C GLU A 67 -10.20 3.65 -4.78
N LEU A 68 -10.00 4.75 -5.51
CA LEU A 68 -8.69 5.24 -5.89
C LEU A 68 -8.54 6.70 -5.47
N THR A 69 -7.44 7.03 -4.81
CA THR A 69 -7.12 8.40 -4.43
C THR A 69 -6.17 9.02 -5.45
N LEU A 70 -6.63 10.07 -6.12
CA LEU A 70 -5.88 10.81 -7.14
C LEU A 70 -5.53 12.21 -6.62
N ARG A 71 -4.33 12.67 -6.94
CA ARG A 71 -3.99 14.08 -6.77
C ARG A 71 -4.67 14.92 -7.86
N LEU A 72 -5.06 16.15 -7.54
CA LEU A 72 -5.68 17.03 -8.52
C LEU A 72 -4.80 17.29 -9.74
N ALA A 73 -3.49 17.39 -9.55
CA ALA A 73 -2.54 17.55 -10.66
C ALA A 73 -2.54 16.36 -11.62
N ASP A 74 -2.80 15.15 -11.11
CA ASP A 74 -2.89 13.91 -11.88
C ASP A 74 -4.30 13.75 -12.46
N ALA A 75 -5.33 14.01 -11.67
CA ALA A 75 -6.73 14.03 -12.14
C ALA A 75 -6.97 15.05 -13.26
N GLY A 76 -6.28 16.19 -13.24
CA GLY A 76 -6.35 17.20 -14.31
C GLY A 76 -5.80 16.74 -15.68
N ARG A 77 -5.15 15.58 -15.75
CA ARG A 77 -4.69 14.96 -16.99
C ARG A 77 -5.71 13.99 -17.60
N ILE A 78 -6.79 13.74 -16.89
CA ILE A 78 -7.84 12.81 -17.30
C ILE A 78 -8.99 13.63 -17.87
N VAL A 79 -9.40 13.32 -19.11
CA VAL A 79 -10.51 14.00 -19.82
C VAL A 79 -11.76 13.13 -19.74
N ILE A 80 -12.88 13.75 -19.38
CA ILE A 80 -14.20 13.13 -19.32
C ILE A 80 -15.02 13.59 -20.53
N ASP A 81 -15.77 12.69 -21.14
CA ASP A 81 -16.56 12.99 -22.35
C ASP A 81 -18.04 13.23 -22.06
N GLU A 82 -18.70 12.37 -21.28
CA GLU A 82 -20.13 12.48 -20.99
C GLU A 82 -20.40 12.21 -19.51
N MET A 83 -21.42 12.90 -18.98
CA MET A 83 -22.05 12.53 -17.72
C MET A 83 -23.35 11.80 -18.05
N ARG A 84 -23.42 10.52 -17.69
CA ARG A 84 -24.67 9.75 -17.73
C ARG A 84 -25.30 9.81 -16.36
N ASP A 85 -26.63 9.94 -16.34
CA ASP A 85 -27.38 9.73 -15.10
C ASP A 85 -27.06 8.33 -14.57
N ALA A 86 -26.71 8.24 -13.27
CA ALA A 86 -26.44 6.97 -12.62
C ALA A 86 -27.66 6.07 -12.83
N VAL A 87 -27.58 5.13 -13.74
CA VAL A 87 -28.56 4.06 -13.82
C VAL A 87 -28.36 3.29 -12.52
N LYS A 88 -29.33 3.41 -11.59
CA LYS A 88 -29.38 2.56 -10.40
C LYS A 88 -29.09 1.16 -10.89
N GLU A 89 -27.96 0.59 -10.49
CA GLU A 89 -27.68 -0.82 -10.72
C GLU A 89 -28.98 -1.54 -10.34
N LYS A 90 -29.61 -2.20 -11.34
CA LYS A 90 -30.74 -3.07 -11.04
C LYS A 90 -30.19 -4.02 -9.98
N GLU A 91 -30.76 -3.96 -8.77
CA GLU A 91 -30.50 -4.96 -7.74
C GLU A 91 -30.41 -6.29 -8.46
N GLN A 92 -29.22 -6.90 -8.41
CA GLN A 92 -29.05 -8.22 -9.01
C GLN A 92 -30.17 -9.06 -8.42
N PRO A 93 -31.02 -9.71 -9.25
CA PRO A 93 -32.10 -10.52 -8.72
C PRO A 93 -31.47 -11.44 -7.70
N ASP A 94 -32.03 -11.52 -6.48
CA ASP A 94 -31.48 -12.26 -5.33
C ASP A 94 -30.66 -13.45 -5.82
N ALA A 95 -29.35 -13.24 -5.93
CA ALA A 95 -28.44 -14.28 -6.36
C ALA A 95 -28.64 -15.36 -5.32
N LYS A 96 -29.19 -16.52 -5.70
CA LYS A 96 -29.42 -17.66 -4.82
C LYS A 96 -28.18 -17.76 -3.98
N ALA A 97 -28.33 -17.64 -2.66
CA ALA A 97 -27.22 -17.59 -1.73
C ALA A 97 -26.28 -18.76 -2.07
N ILE A 98 -25.20 -18.46 -2.77
CA ILE A 98 -24.23 -19.47 -3.16
C ILE A 98 -23.43 -19.73 -1.89
N PRO A 99 -23.37 -20.97 -1.41
CA PRO A 99 -22.66 -21.29 -0.19
C PRO A 99 -21.20 -20.91 -0.35
N HIS A 100 -20.60 -20.39 0.71
CA HIS A 100 -19.17 -20.10 0.75
C HIS A 100 -18.38 -21.39 0.43
N PRO A 101 -17.35 -21.35 -0.45
CA PRO A 101 -16.62 -22.54 -0.90
C PRO A 101 -15.87 -23.26 0.22
N GLY A 102 -15.76 -22.66 1.40
CA GLY A 102 -14.90 -23.15 2.47
C GLY A 102 -13.47 -22.62 2.35
N PHE A 103 -12.53 -23.32 2.97
CA PHE A 103 -11.09 -23.08 2.83
C PHE A 103 -10.46 -24.33 2.25
N GLY A 104 -9.52 -24.14 1.33
CA GLY A 104 -8.95 -25.21 0.54
C GLY A 104 -9.67 -25.36 -0.81
N GLU A 105 -9.19 -26.28 -1.61
CA GLU A 105 -9.71 -26.52 -2.95
C GLU A 105 -10.92 -27.46 -2.92
N GLY A 106 -12.02 -27.02 -3.53
CA GLY A 106 -13.19 -27.87 -3.76
C GLY A 106 -13.22 -28.54 -5.14
N GLY A 107 -12.27 -28.24 -6.02
CA GLY A 107 -12.20 -28.69 -7.40
C GLY A 107 -11.07 -29.68 -7.68
N LYS A 108 -11.07 -30.21 -8.89
CA LYS A 108 -10.00 -31.10 -9.41
C LYS A 108 -9.45 -30.50 -10.69
N TYR A 109 -8.63 -29.50 -10.54
CA TYR A 109 -7.98 -28.85 -11.67
C TYR A 109 -6.53 -29.29 -11.75
N HIS A 110 -6.26 -30.49 -12.32
CA HIS A 110 -4.93 -30.98 -12.63
C HIS A 110 -4.97 -31.74 -13.94
N ASN A 111 -4.25 -31.25 -14.93
CA ASN A 111 -4.13 -31.94 -16.22
C ASN A 111 -2.98 -32.94 -16.16
N LYS A 112 -3.28 -34.18 -15.80
CA LYS A 112 -2.27 -35.26 -15.66
C LYS A 112 -1.62 -35.71 -16.97
N ALA A 113 -2.13 -35.28 -18.13
CA ALA A 113 -1.62 -35.72 -19.43
C ALA A 113 -0.26 -35.09 -19.83
N GLU A 114 0.13 -33.99 -19.17
CA GLU A 114 1.36 -33.22 -19.48
C GLU A 114 2.34 -33.17 -18.28
N GLU A 115 2.31 -34.15 -17.39
CA GLU A 115 3.17 -34.18 -16.21
C GLU A 115 4.62 -34.43 -16.58
N HIS A 116 5.52 -33.49 -16.32
CA HIS A 116 6.97 -33.62 -16.45
C HIS A 116 7.63 -33.43 -15.08
N PRO A 117 7.64 -34.47 -14.22
CA PRO A 117 8.15 -34.31 -12.86
C PRO A 117 9.63 -33.97 -12.82
N LEU A 118 10.00 -32.99 -12.03
CA LEU A 118 11.39 -32.68 -11.74
C LEU A 118 12.08 -33.83 -11.00
N PRO A 119 13.41 -33.99 -11.12
CA PRO A 119 14.18 -35.01 -10.40
C PRO A 119 13.93 -34.93 -8.88
N GLU A 120 13.91 -36.11 -8.24
CA GLU A 120 13.79 -36.15 -6.77
C GLU A 120 14.96 -35.44 -6.09
N GLY A 121 14.66 -34.52 -5.16
CA GLY A 121 15.67 -33.76 -4.41
C GLY A 121 16.04 -32.42 -5.02
N GLU A 122 15.48 -32.04 -6.16
CA GLU A 122 15.65 -30.69 -6.70
C GLU A 122 15.04 -29.62 -5.78
N LEU A 123 15.70 -28.45 -5.69
CA LEU A 123 15.21 -27.32 -4.91
C LEU A 123 14.01 -26.67 -5.62
N LEU A 124 12.86 -26.67 -4.98
CA LEU A 124 11.67 -25.98 -5.46
C LEU A 124 11.70 -24.52 -4.96
N SER A 125 12.03 -23.59 -5.85
CA SER A 125 12.03 -22.16 -5.57
C SER A 125 10.68 -21.54 -5.93
N PHE A 126 10.09 -20.79 -5.00
CA PHE A 126 8.80 -20.12 -5.17
C PHE A 126 8.96 -18.61 -5.07
N ALA A 127 8.32 -17.90 -5.97
CA ALA A 127 8.11 -16.47 -5.89
C ALA A 127 6.73 -16.18 -5.25
N LEU A 128 6.69 -15.49 -4.12
CA LEU A 128 5.43 -15.02 -3.53
C LEU A 128 5.12 -13.64 -4.08
N ALA A 129 4.16 -13.55 -5.00
CA ALA A 129 3.78 -12.34 -5.70
C ALA A 129 2.34 -11.92 -5.37
N GLY A 130 2.06 -10.64 -5.38
CA GLY A 130 0.71 -10.10 -5.15
C GLY A 130 0.71 -8.60 -4.92
N ASN A 131 -0.47 -8.02 -4.90
CA ASN A 131 -0.66 -6.60 -4.71
C ASN A 131 -0.23 -6.14 -3.31
N GLN A 132 -0.11 -4.83 -3.14
CA GLN A 132 0.08 -4.27 -1.80
C GLN A 132 -1.18 -4.55 -0.95
N ASN A 133 -0.97 -4.90 0.32
CA ASN A 133 -2.02 -5.19 1.31
C ASN A 133 -2.91 -6.42 1.03
N CYS A 134 -2.57 -7.29 0.09
CA CYS A 134 -3.27 -8.57 -0.13
C CYS A 134 -3.00 -9.64 0.94
N GLY A 135 -2.18 -9.33 1.96
CA GLY A 135 -1.80 -10.27 3.03
C GLY A 135 -0.54 -11.09 2.76
N LYS A 136 0.31 -10.66 1.81
CA LYS A 136 1.53 -11.36 1.38
C LYS A 136 2.50 -11.66 2.53
N THR A 137 2.87 -10.64 3.32
CA THR A 137 3.78 -10.82 4.47
C THR A 137 3.17 -11.74 5.54
N THR A 138 1.86 -11.69 5.74
CA THR A 138 1.16 -12.60 6.66
C THR A 138 1.27 -14.03 6.18
N LEU A 139 0.99 -14.28 4.89
CA LEU A 139 1.14 -15.60 4.29
C LEU A 139 2.58 -16.08 4.35
N PHE A 140 3.57 -15.23 4.01
CA PHE A 140 4.99 -15.57 4.09
C PHE A 140 5.39 -16.03 5.50
N ASN A 141 4.93 -15.32 6.55
CA ASN A 141 5.19 -15.68 7.93
C ASN A 141 4.51 -17.02 8.32
N GLN A 142 3.33 -17.32 7.80
CA GLN A 142 2.67 -18.61 8.01
C GLN A 142 3.44 -19.75 7.34
N LEU A 143 3.89 -19.53 6.10
CA LEU A 143 4.64 -20.52 5.33
C LEU A 143 6.02 -20.83 5.96
N THR A 144 6.77 -19.81 6.39
CA THR A 144 8.18 -19.94 6.77
C THR A 144 8.43 -19.96 8.29
N GLY A 145 7.60 -19.29 9.05
CA GLY A 145 7.78 -19.13 10.49
C GLY A 145 9.00 -18.30 10.86
N SER A 146 9.83 -18.83 11.78
CA SER A 146 11.05 -18.15 12.25
C SER A 146 12.27 -18.33 11.34
N ASN A 147 12.19 -19.20 10.34
CA ASN A 147 13.31 -19.55 9.45
C ASN A 147 13.34 -18.58 8.24
N GLN A 148 13.68 -17.34 8.49
CA GLN A 148 13.71 -16.29 7.47
C GLN A 148 15.12 -15.69 7.36
N HIS A 149 15.58 -15.48 6.13
CA HIS A 149 16.77 -14.71 5.82
C HIS A 149 16.36 -13.36 5.25
N VAL A 150 16.88 -12.29 5.84
CA VAL A 150 16.58 -10.91 5.41
C VAL A 150 17.83 -10.31 4.78
N GLY A 151 17.68 -9.79 3.58
CA GLY A 151 18.74 -9.09 2.83
C GLY A 151 18.12 -8.02 1.93
N ASN A 152 18.87 -7.55 0.95
CA ASN A 152 18.37 -6.65 -0.10
C ASN A 152 18.48 -7.33 -1.46
N PHE A 153 17.57 -7.00 -2.36
CA PHE A 153 17.71 -7.39 -3.76
C PHE A 153 18.97 -6.75 -4.37
N PRO A 154 19.71 -7.44 -5.27
CA PRO A 154 20.93 -6.92 -5.86
C PRO A 154 20.74 -5.56 -6.53
N GLY A 155 21.59 -4.58 -6.19
CA GLY A 155 21.63 -3.26 -6.83
C GLY A 155 20.54 -2.27 -6.41
N VAL A 156 19.66 -2.62 -5.47
CA VAL A 156 18.56 -1.77 -5.01
C VAL A 156 18.40 -1.83 -3.48
N THR A 157 17.74 -0.81 -2.91
CA THR A 157 17.43 -0.73 -1.47
C THR A 157 16.07 -1.35 -1.14
N VAL A 158 15.70 -2.43 -1.80
CA VAL A 158 14.45 -3.16 -1.58
C VAL A 158 14.75 -4.41 -0.79
N ASP A 159 14.03 -4.62 0.30
CA ASP A 159 14.22 -5.78 1.18
C ASP A 159 13.86 -7.08 0.46
N ARG A 160 14.75 -8.09 0.58
CA ARG A 160 14.54 -9.47 0.15
C ARG A 160 14.38 -10.35 1.38
N LYS A 161 13.34 -11.16 1.40
CA LYS A 161 13.09 -12.15 2.45
C LYS A 161 12.94 -13.51 1.80
N ASP A 162 13.78 -14.42 2.22
CA ASP A 162 13.77 -15.81 1.78
C ASP A 162 13.49 -16.72 2.99
N GLY A 163 12.81 -17.85 2.77
CA GLY A 163 12.57 -18.83 3.83
C GLY A 163 12.16 -20.19 3.29
N GLU A 164 12.40 -21.23 4.06
CA GLU A 164 11.94 -22.59 3.76
C GLU A 164 10.47 -22.76 4.17
N ILE A 165 9.70 -23.48 3.36
CA ILE A 165 8.30 -23.80 3.69
C ILE A 165 8.28 -24.87 4.79
N ARG A 166 7.55 -24.60 5.86
CA ARG A 166 7.40 -25.52 6.99
C ARG A 166 6.88 -26.89 6.53
N GLY A 167 7.51 -27.95 7.00
CA GLY A 167 7.10 -29.32 6.69
C GLY A 167 7.44 -29.82 5.28
N GLN A 168 8.00 -28.98 4.43
CA GLN A 168 8.45 -29.34 3.08
C GLN A 168 9.97 -29.22 2.98
N LYS A 169 10.63 -30.31 2.61
CA LYS A 169 12.08 -30.31 2.38
C LYS A 169 12.40 -29.78 0.99
N ASN A 170 13.57 -29.16 0.85
CA ASN A 170 14.04 -28.63 -0.43
C ASN A 170 13.07 -27.61 -1.09
N THR A 171 12.50 -26.75 -0.29
CA THR A 171 11.66 -25.66 -0.75
C THR A 171 12.23 -24.32 -0.30
N LEU A 172 12.16 -23.32 -1.16
CA LEU A 172 12.55 -21.94 -0.84
C LEU A 172 11.48 -21.00 -1.35
N VAL A 173 10.93 -20.14 -0.48
CA VAL A 173 9.99 -19.09 -0.89
C VAL A 173 10.63 -17.72 -0.70
N THR A 174 10.57 -16.88 -1.73
CA THR A 174 11.03 -15.49 -1.72
C THR A 174 9.84 -14.54 -1.69
N ASP A 175 9.76 -13.66 -0.67
CA ASP A 175 8.74 -12.61 -0.58
C ASP A 175 9.12 -11.46 -1.52
N LEU A 176 8.36 -11.30 -2.59
CA LEU A 176 8.55 -10.22 -3.55
C LEU A 176 7.84 -8.94 -3.09
N PRO A 177 8.31 -7.75 -3.47
CA PRO A 177 7.62 -6.51 -3.20
C PRO A 177 6.17 -6.53 -3.69
N GLY A 178 5.27 -5.82 -2.98
CA GLY A 178 3.89 -5.67 -3.41
C GLY A 178 3.78 -4.74 -4.60
N ILE A 179 3.29 -5.24 -5.72
CA ILE A 179 3.17 -4.51 -6.99
C ILE A 179 1.75 -4.62 -7.54
N TYR A 180 1.38 -3.71 -8.43
CA TYR A 180 0.09 -3.73 -9.11
C TYR A 180 0.17 -4.21 -10.54
N SER A 181 1.33 -4.07 -11.16
CA SER A 181 1.60 -4.52 -12.53
C SER A 181 3.08 -4.86 -12.70
N MET A 182 3.41 -5.50 -13.82
CA MET A 182 4.78 -5.80 -14.25
C MET A 182 5.39 -4.67 -15.11
N SER A 183 4.75 -3.50 -15.15
CA SER A 183 5.24 -2.34 -15.88
C SER A 183 6.34 -1.62 -15.07
N PRO A 184 7.42 -1.13 -15.68
CA PRO A 184 8.59 -0.59 -14.97
C PRO A 184 8.36 0.85 -14.47
N TYR A 185 7.40 1.03 -13.55
CA TYR A 185 7.07 2.33 -12.98
C TYR A 185 7.84 2.63 -11.68
N SER A 186 7.95 1.64 -10.80
CA SER A 186 8.66 1.76 -9.52
C SER A 186 9.84 0.77 -9.44
N SER A 187 10.73 0.97 -8.44
CA SER A 187 11.83 0.04 -8.18
C SER A 187 11.32 -1.35 -7.78
N GLU A 188 10.21 -1.41 -7.11
CA GLU A 188 9.57 -2.64 -6.66
C GLU A 188 9.08 -3.49 -7.84
N GLU A 189 8.48 -2.86 -8.85
CA GLU A 189 8.01 -3.53 -10.08
C GLU A 189 9.17 -4.04 -10.91
N ILE A 190 10.24 -3.23 -11.05
CA ILE A 190 11.46 -3.64 -11.75
C ILE A 190 12.12 -4.83 -11.05
N VAL A 191 12.20 -4.82 -9.71
CA VAL A 191 12.77 -5.92 -8.91
C VAL A 191 11.98 -7.20 -9.10
N THR A 192 10.67 -7.14 -8.97
CA THR A 192 9.79 -8.31 -9.13
C THR A 192 9.90 -8.89 -10.53
N ARG A 193 9.85 -8.05 -11.56
CA ARG A 193 10.02 -8.45 -12.95
C ARG A 193 11.36 -9.13 -13.20
N ASN A 194 12.46 -8.50 -12.77
CA ASN A 194 13.81 -9.06 -12.96
C ASN A 194 14.00 -10.35 -12.17
N PHE A 195 13.40 -10.48 -10.98
CA PHE A 195 13.46 -11.72 -10.23
C PHE A 195 12.81 -12.87 -11.00
N VAL A 196 11.59 -12.68 -11.51
CA VAL A 196 10.88 -13.76 -12.22
C VAL A 196 11.55 -14.10 -13.54
N LEU A 197 12.03 -13.10 -14.30
CA LEU A 197 12.67 -13.31 -15.61
C LEU A 197 14.11 -13.88 -15.52
N ASN A 198 14.88 -13.53 -14.49
CA ASN A 198 16.30 -13.91 -14.42
C ASN A 198 16.58 -15.06 -13.44
N GLU A 199 15.83 -15.16 -12.33
CA GLU A 199 16.03 -16.21 -11.32
C GLU A 199 15.22 -17.48 -11.63
N HIS A 200 14.27 -17.42 -12.58
CA HIS A 200 13.43 -18.53 -13.05
C HIS A 200 12.89 -19.40 -11.91
N PRO A 201 12.02 -18.85 -11.02
CA PRO A 201 11.45 -19.62 -9.93
C PRO A 201 10.68 -20.83 -10.48
N ARG A 202 10.75 -21.97 -9.78
CA ARG A 202 10.04 -23.20 -10.17
C ARG A 202 8.53 -23.11 -10.02
N GLY A 203 8.07 -22.12 -9.27
CA GLY A 203 6.64 -21.84 -9.12
C GLY A 203 6.37 -20.43 -8.61
N ILE A 204 5.17 -19.92 -8.87
CA ILE A 204 4.66 -18.65 -8.36
C ILE A 204 3.48 -18.93 -7.45
N ILE A 205 3.51 -18.42 -6.23
CA ILE A 205 2.35 -18.34 -5.34
C ILE A 205 1.81 -16.92 -5.47
N ASN A 206 0.75 -16.75 -6.25
CA ASN A 206 0.11 -15.45 -6.44
C ASN A 206 -0.99 -15.25 -5.41
N ILE A 207 -0.81 -14.27 -4.52
CA ILE A 207 -1.82 -13.96 -3.50
C ILE A 207 -2.72 -12.82 -3.96
N VAL A 208 -4.03 -13.05 -3.91
CA VAL A 208 -5.09 -12.16 -4.36
C VAL A 208 -6.02 -11.85 -3.18
N ASP A 209 -6.34 -10.58 -3.00
CA ASP A 209 -7.34 -10.13 -2.04
C ASP A 209 -8.75 -10.39 -2.60
N ALA A 210 -9.49 -11.32 -1.98
CA ALA A 210 -10.83 -11.72 -2.40
C ALA A 210 -11.88 -10.60 -2.22
N THR A 211 -11.59 -9.59 -1.40
CA THR A 211 -12.49 -8.43 -1.24
C THR A 211 -12.35 -7.44 -2.38
N ASN A 212 -11.21 -7.47 -3.11
CA ASN A 212 -10.85 -6.59 -4.24
C ASN A 212 -10.33 -7.39 -5.45
N ILE A 213 -11.01 -8.44 -5.80
CA ILE A 213 -10.59 -9.42 -6.81
C ILE A 213 -10.26 -8.77 -8.16
N GLU A 214 -11.13 -7.90 -8.69
CA GLU A 214 -10.99 -7.26 -10.01
C GLU A 214 -9.64 -6.55 -10.15
N ARG A 215 -9.25 -5.80 -9.14
CA ARG A 215 -7.97 -5.09 -9.12
C ARG A 215 -6.76 -6.01 -9.05
N ASN A 216 -6.88 -7.09 -8.27
CA ASN A 216 -5.77 -8.01 -8.04
C ASN A 216 -5.52 -8.93 -9.23
N LEU A 217 -6.56 -9.33 -9.97
CA LEU A 217 -6.45 -10.19 -11.12
C LEU A 217 -5.66 -9.56 -12.29
N TYR A 218 -5.52 -8.23 -12.33
CA TYR A 218 -4.73 -7.57 -13.36
C TYR A 218 -3.24 -8.01 -13.31
N LEU A 219 -2.66 -8.07 -12.11
CA LEU A 219 -1.33 -8.62 -11.93
C LEU A 219 -1.28 -10.13 -12.22
N THR A 220 -2.31 -10.87 -11.78
CA THR A 220 -2.41 -12.31 -12.02
C THR A 220 -2.28 -12.64 -13.51
N MET A 221 -3.01 -11.91 -14.36
CA MET A 221 -2.94 -12.11 -15.82
C MET A 221 -1.54 -11.89 -16.37
N GLN A 222 -0.84 -10.86 -15.92
CA GLN A 222 0.53 -10.59 -16.37
C GLN A 222 1.51 -11.67 -15.88
N LEU A 223 1.29 -12.24 -14.68
CA LEU A 223 2.09 -13.36 -14.18
C LEU A 223 1.84 -14.64 -14.99
N MET A 224 0.58 -14.88 -15.43
CA MET A 224 0.24 -16.03 -16.28
C MET A 224 0.91 -15.94 -17.66
N GLU A 225 1.12 -14.74 -18.21
CA GLU A 225 1.83 -14.53 -19.48
C GLU A 225 3.32 -14.92 -19.38
N LEU A 226 3.90 -15.02 -18.16
CA LEU A 226 5.28 -15.44 -17.93
C LEU A 226 5.53 -16.96 -18.07
N ASP A 227 4.47 -17.75 -18.25
CA ASP A 227 4.56 -19.21 -18.48
C ASP A 227 5.28 -20.00 -17.37
N VAL A 228 5.28 -19.48 -16.15
CA VAL A 228 5.82 -20.15 -14.96
C VAL A 228 4.68 -20.90 -14.25
N PRO A 229 4.93 -22.13 -13.74
CA PRO A 229 3.96 -22.84 -12.91
C PRO A 229 3.44 -21.96 -11.77
N MET A 230 2.11 -21.88 -11.57
CA MET A 230 1.58 -20.98 -10.56
C MET A 230 0.29 -21.48 -9.91
N VAL A 231 0.07 -21.05 -8.69
CA VAL A 231 -1.17 -21.20 -7.95
C VAL A 231 -1.70 -19.84 -7.50
N LEU A 232 -3.01 -19.68 -7.46
CA LEU A 232 -3.65 -18.45 -6.97
C LEU A 232 -4.16 -18.69 -5.54
N ALA A 233 -3.60 -18.00 -4.58
CA ALA A 233 -4.05 -17.99 -3.19
C ALA A 233 -5.10 -16.87 -3.01
N LEU A 234 -6.37 -17.23 -2.98
CA LEU A 234 -7.50 -16.31 -2.80
C LEU A 234 -7.66 -16.01 -1.31
N ASN A 235 -7.05 -14.93 -0.84
CA ASN A 235 -6.95 -14.57 0.58
C ASN A 235 -8.13 -13.70 1.04
N MET A 236 -8.28 -13.54 2.36
CA MET A 236 -9.37 -12.78 3.00
C MET A 236 -10.77 -13.37 2.77
N MET A 237 -10.84 -14.66 2.50
CA MET A 237 -12.12 -15.36 2.29
C MET A 237 -13.00 -15.38 3.55
N ASP A 238 -12.42 -15.23 4.72
CA ASP A 238 -13.15 -15.01 5.97
C ASP A 238 -13.93 -13.70 5.97
N GLU A 239 -13.35 -12.61 5.46
CA GLU A 239 -14.03 -11.32 5.32
C GLU A 239 -15.14 -11.38 4.27
N VAL A 240 -14.90 -12.05 3.13
CA VAL A 240 -15.92 -12.29 2.11
C VAL A 240 -17.11 -13.04 2.69
N ARG A 241 -16.85 -14.09 3.48
CA ARG A 241 -17.89 -14.89 4.16
C ARG A 241 -18.69 -14.06 5.17
N GLU A 242 -18.01 -13.30 6.03
CA GLU A 242 -18.65 -12.47 7.06
C GLU A 242 -19.57 -11.41 6.45
N ASN A 243 -19.26 -10.92 5.25
CA ASN A 243 -20.05 -9.94 4.51
C ASN A 243 -21.08 -10.56 3.55
N GLY A 244 -21.25 -11.87 3.58
CA GLY A 244 -22.26 -12.58 2.77
C GLY A 244 -21.92 -12.69 1.29
N GLY A 245 -20.66 -12.49 0.92
CA GLY A 245 -20.14 -12.76 -0.42
C GLY A 245 -19.71 -14.20 -0.59
N SER A 246 -19.42 -14.60 -1.82
CA SER A 246 -18.88 -15.92 -2.17
C SER A 246 -18.15 -15.88 -3.49
N VAL A 247 -17.30 -16.89 -3.74
CA VAL A 247 -16.60 -17.08 -4.99
C VAL A 247 -16.81 -18.50 -5.48
N LEU A 248 -17.14 -18.67 -6.76
CA LEU A 248 -17.27 -19.96 -7.43
C LEU A 248 -15.86 -20.43 -7.86
N VAL A 249 -15.11 -20.99 -6.90
CA VAL A 249 -13.70 -21.34 -7.06
C VAL A 249 -13.46 -22.22 -8.28
N ASN A 250 -14.20 -23.32 -8.44
CA ASN A 250 -14.03 -24.25 -9.56
C ASN A 250 -14.26 -23.61 -10.93
N GLN A 251 -15.23 -22.69 -11.03
CA GLN A 251 -15.47 -21.94 -12.27
C GLN A 251 -14.37 -20.92 -12.52
N MET A 252 -13.85 -20.30 -11.47
CA MET A 252 -12.72 -19.38 -11.56
C MET A 252 -11.46 -20.10 -12.05
N GLU A 253 -11.18 -21.30 -11.53
CA GLU A 253 -10.10 -22.17 -11.99
C GLU A 253 -10.23 -22.52 -13.48
N GLU A 254 -11.43 -22.95 -13.89
CA GLU A 254 -11.71 -23.27 -15.29
C GLU A 254 -11.49 -22.05 -16.22
N ARG A 255 -11.90 -20.85 -15.76
CA ARG A 255 -11.75 -19.62 -16.51
C ARG A 255 -10.31 -19.13 -16.58
N LEU A 256 -9.56 -19.22 -15.48
CA LEU A 256 -8.18 -18.78 -15.41
C LEU A 256 -7.20 -19.85 -15.92
N GLY A 257 -7.53 -21.13 -15.77
CA GLY A 257 -6.64 -22.23 -16.13
C GLY A 257 -5.47 -22.41 -15.17
N ILE A 258 -5.64 -22.08 -13.90
CA ILE A 258 -4.69 -22.26 -12.79
C ILE A 258 -5.44 -22.68 -11.54
N PRO A 259 -4.84 -23.44 -10.62
CA PRO A 259 -5.46 -23.77 -9.32
C PRO A 259 -5.74 -22.50 -8.50
N VAL A 260 -6.93 -22.43 -7.91
CA VAL A 260 -7.40 -21.33 -7.07
C VAL A 260 -7.75 -21.86 -5.69
N ILE A 261 -6.99 -21.50 -4.68
CA ILE A 261 -7.15 -22.02 -3.32
C ILE A 261 -7.66 -20.91 -2.39
N PRO A 262 -8.90 -21.02 -1.87
CA PRO A 262 -9.44 -20.06 -0.93
C PRO A 262 -8.79 -20.21 0.45
N ILE A 263 -8.21 -19.12 0.95
CA ILE A 263 -7.46 -19.08 2.22
C ILE A 263 -7.85 -17.91 3.12
N SER A 264 -7.50 -18.01 4.39
CA SER A 264 -7.37 -16.90 5.32
C SER A 264 -5.98 -16.95 5.96
N ALA A 265 -5.05 -16.15 5.46
CA ALA A 265 -3.71 -16.08 6.01
C ALA A 265 -3.70 -15.58 7.46
N ALA A 266 -4.62 -14.69 7.84
CA ALA A 266 -4.74 -14.18 9.20
C ALA A 266 -5.19 -15.25 10.20
N LYS A 267 -6.07 -16.17 9.78
CA LYS A 267 -6.60 -17.25 10.63
C LYS A 267 -5.85 -18.58 10.43
N ASN A 268 -4.87 -18.62 9.53
CA ASN A 268 -4.10 -19.81 9.15
C ASN A 268 -5.02 -20.95 8.61
N GLU A 269 -6.03 -20.60 7.81
CA GLU A 269 -7.00 -21.54 7.22
C GLU A 269 -6.69 -21.72 5.73
N GLY A 270 -6.68 -22.97 5.23
CA GLY A 270 -6.42 -23.32 3.83
C GLY A 270 -4.93 -23.31 3.41
N ILE A 271 -4.01 -23.04 4.33
CA ILE A 271 -2.58 -22.89 4.01
C ILE A 271 -1.92 -24.23 3.64
N ASP A 272 -2.24 -25.32 4.37
CA ASP A 272 -1.66 -26.63 4.10
C ASP A 272 -2.03 -27.14 2.69
N GLU A 273 -3.27 -26.88 2.26
CA GLU A 273 -3.75 -27.24 0.94
C GLU A 273 -3.10 -26.36 -0.15
N LEU A 274 -2.94 -25.05 0.10
CA LEU A 274 -2.19 -24.16 -0.76
C LEU A 274 -0.76 -24.66 -0.98
N VAL A 275 -0.09 -25.08 0.08
CA VAL A 275 1.28 -25.63 0.01
C VAL A 275 1.30 -26.93 -0.79
N ALA A 276 0.34 -27.83 -0.57
CA ALA A 276 0.25 -29.09 -1.32
C ALA A 276 0.12 -28.83 -2.83
N HIS A 277 -0.76 -27.91 -3.23
CA HIS A 277 -0.94 -27.54 -4.63
C HIS A 277 0.28 -26.82 -5.21
N ALA A 278 0.86 -25.87 -4.48
CA ALA A 278 2.07 -25.17 -4.93
C ALA A 278 3.23 -26.15 -5.20
N VAL A 279 3.48 -27.05 -4.27
CA VAL A 279 4.52 -28.10 -4.42
C VAL A 279 4.19 -29.03 -5.59
N HIS A 280 2.94 -29.43 -5.77
CA HIS A 280 2.53 -30.29 -6.88
C HIS A 280 2.78 -29.59 -8.22
N VAL A 281 2.23 -28.40 -8.42
CA VAL A 281 2.36 -27.63 -9.65
C VAL A 281 3.83 -27.35 -10.00
N ALA A 282 4.66 -26.99 -9.01
CA ALA A 282 6.08 -26.78 -9.22
C ALA A 282 6.84 -28.07 -9.52
N LYS A 283 6.53 -29.19 -8.84
CA LYS A 283 7.17 -30.49 -9.06
C LYS A 283 6.89 -31.06 -10.45
N TYR A 284 5.66 -30.93 -10.91
CA TYR A 284 5.22 -31.45 -12.21
C TYR A 284 5.33 -30.43 -13.34
N GLN A 285 5.80 -29.20 -13.05
CA GLN A 285 5.96 -28.09 -14.00
C GLN A 285 4.66 -27.79 -14.77
N GLU A 286 3.53 -27.82 -14.05
CA GLU A 286 2.22 -27.49 -14.61
C GLU A 286 2.10 -26.00 -14.91
N LYS A 287 2.16 -25.66 -16.19
CA LYS A 287 2.06 -24.28 -16.66
C LYS A 287 0.60 -23.80 -16.71
N PRO A 288 0.34 -22.47 -16.65
CA PRO A 288 -0.99 -21.94 -16.80
C PRO A 288 -1.68 -22.42 -18.07
N GLY A 289 -2.87 -23.02 -17.93
CA GLY A 289 -3.64 -23.55 -19.04
C GLY A 289 -4.18 -22.48 -19.99
N ARG A 290 -4.27 -21.23 -19.51
CA ARG A 290 -4.68 -20.08 -20.31
C ARG A 290 -3.60 -19.00 -20.28
N LYS A 291 -3.12 -18.62 -21.45
CA LYS A 291 -2.13 -17.52 -21.64
C LYS A 291 -2.67 -16.43 -22.54
N ASP A 292 -3.76 -16.71 -23.24
CA ASP A 292 -4.43 -15.78 -24.14
C ASP A 292 -5.74 -15.29 -23.55
N PHE A 293 -5.84 -13.99 -23.33
CA PHE A 293 -6.98 -13.30 -22.71
C PHE A 293 -7.80 -12.53 -23.76
N CYS A 294 -7.34 -12.50 -25.02
CA CYS A 294 -8.04 -11.84 -26.10
C CYS A 294 -9.00 -12.83 -26.79
N GLU A 295 -10.26 -12.45 -26.93
CA GLU A 295 -11.20 -13.21 -27.74
C GLU A 295 -11.12 -12.79 -29.20
N ALA A 296 -11.11 -13.77 -30.12
CA ALA A 296 -11.01 -13.51 -31.57
C ALA A 296 -12.13 -12.59 -32.11
N ASN A 297 -13.27 -12.54 -31.42
CA ASN A 297 -14.41 -11.72 -31.80
C ASN A 297 -14.56 -10.43 -30.99
N ASP A 298 -13.73 -10.23 -29.96
CA ASP A 298 -13.83 -9.05 -29.12
C ASP A 298 -13.40 -7.81 -29.89
N HIS A 299 -14.30 -6.83 -30.00
CA HIS A 299 -14.11 -5.60 -30.76
C HIS A 299 -13.50 -5.81 -32.16
N GLY A 300 -13.97 -6.83 -32.86
CA GLY A 300 -13.47 -7.19 -34.19
C GLY A 300 -12.12 -7.92 -34.21
N GLY A 301 -11.60 -8.31 -33.06
CA GLY A 301 -10.37 -9.11 -32.92
C GLY A 301 -9.06 -8.36 -33.22
N ALA A 302 -9.06 -7.04 -33.20
CA ALA A 302 -7.89 -6.23 -33.54
C ALA A 302 -6.70 -6.53 -32.63
N VAL A 303 -6.91 -6.53 -31.31
CA VAL A 303 -5.86 -6.85 -30.31
C VAL A 303 -5.39 -8.29 -30.46
N HIS A 304 -6.30 -9.24 -30.67
CA HIS A 304 -5.96 -10.64 -30.88
C HIS A 304 -5.01 -10.82 -32.07
N ARG A 305 -5.40 -10.27 -33.25
CA ARG A 305 -4.55 -10.35 -34.46
C ARG A 305 -3.18 -9.69 -34.26
N ALA A 306 -3.15 -8.52 -33.63
CA ALA A 306 -1.91 -7.80 -33.38
C ALA A 306 -0.96 -8.60 -32.46
N LEU A 307 -1.45 -9.11 -31.35
CA LEU A 307 -0.62 -9.88 -30.41
C LEU A 307 -0.10 -11.17 -31.06
N HIS A 308 -0.92 -11.90 -31.83
CA HIS A 308 -0.48 -13.10 -32.54
C HIS A 308 0.54 -12.78 -33.64
N ALA A 309 0.35 -11.68 -34.39
CA ALA A 309 1.32 -11.23 -35.39
C ALA A 309 2.67 -10.86 -34.74
N ILE A 310 2.64 -10.15 -33.61
CA ILE A 310 3.85 -9.80 -32.86
C ILE A 310 4.53 -11.07 -32.30
N MET A 311 3.77 -12.03 -31.75
CA MET A 311 4.32 -13.31 -31.27
C MET A 311 5.12 -14.03 -32.36
N HIS A 312 4.56 -14.13 -33.58
CA HIS A 312 5.28 -14.74 -34.72
C HIS A 312 6.53 -13.96 -35.12
N LEU A 313 6.45 -12.61 -35.07
CA LEU A 313 7.58 -11.74 -35.42
C LEU A 313 8.76 -11.93 -34.48
N ILE A 314 8.51 -12.14 -33.17
CA ILE A 314 9.54 -12.14 -32.14
C ILE A 314 9.93 -13.53 -31.63
N GLU A 315 9.37 -14.61 -32.14
CA GLU A 315 9.53 -15.97 -31.60
C GLU A 315 11.00 -16.36 -31.41
N ASP A 316 11.84 -16.16 -32.42
CA ASP A 316 13.26 -16.46 -32.39
C ASP A 316 14.04 -15.53 -31.44
N HIS A 317 13.66 -14.28 -31.35
CA HIS A 317 14.28 -13.28 -30.49
C HIS A 317 13.95 -13.56 -29.02
N ALA A 318 12.71 -13.87 -28.73
CA ALA A 318 12.24 -14.22 -27.39
C ALA A 318 12.91 -15.51 -26.88
N ALA A 319 13.04 -16.53 -27.75
CA ALA A 319 13.76 -17.76 -27.41
C ALA A 319 15.24 -17.51 -27.12
N ARG A 320 15.92 -16.63 -27.87
CA ARG A 320 17.33 -16.25 -27.62
C ARG A 320 17.50 -15.45 -26.32
N ALA A 321 16.53 -14.62 -25.98
CA ALA A 321 16.55 -13.79 -24.77
C ALA A 321 16.02 -14.52 -23.53
N ASP A 322 15.55 -15.76 -23.67
CA ASP A 322 14.90 -16.57 -22.63
C ASP A 322 13.71 -15.83 -21.97
N ILE A 323 12.91 -15.13 -22.80
CA ILE A 323 11.72 -14.41 -22.37
C ILE A 323 10.48 -15.09 -22.97
N PRO A 324 9.43 -15.37 -22.17
CA PRO A 324 8.19 -15.94 -22.69
C PRO A 324 7.57 -15.08 -23.78
N VAL A 325 7.33 -15.70 -24.97
CA VAL A 325 6.89 -15.00 -26.19
C VAL A 325 5.63 -14.18 -25.98
N ARG A 326 4.64 -14.71 -25.25
CA ARG A 326 3.38 -14.02 -24.97
C ARG A 326 3.59 -12.77 -24.11
N PHE A 327 4.38 -12.86 -23.05
CA PHE A 327 4.75 -11.73 -22.21
C PHE A 327 5.49 -10.65 -23.02
N ALA A 328 6.48 -11.08 -23.82
CA ALA A 328 7.22 -10.17 -24.68
C ALA A 328 6.30 -9.45 -25.69
N ALA A 329 5.39 -10.17 -26.34
CA ALA A 329 4.45 -9.59 -27.31
C ALA A 329 3.50 -8.58 -26.66
N SER A 330 2.94 -8.88 -25.48
CA SER A 330 2.09 -7.95 -24.73
C SER A 330 2.85 -6.68 -24.34
N LYS A 331 4.10 -6.83 -23.85
CA LYS A 331 4.94 -5.69 -23.45
C LYS A 331 5.41 -4.84 -24.63
N LEU A 332 5.74 -5.45 -25.76
CA LEU A 332 6.05 -4.71 -26.99
C LEU A 332 4.82 -3.95 -27.52
N ALA A 333 3.65 -4.58 -27.48
CA ALA A 333 2.40 -3.93 -27.87
C ALA A 333 2.07 -2.74 -26.95
N GLU A 334 2.41 -2.79 -25.66
CA GLU A 334 2.30 -1.68 -24.72
C GLU A 334 3.36 -0.58 -24.94
N GLY A 335 4.43 -0.86 -25.69
CA GLY A 335 5.54 0.07 -25.94
C GLY A 335 6.63 0.02 -24.86
N ASP A 336 6.87 -1.13 -24.22
CA ASP A 336 7.91 -1.33 -23.19
C ASP A 336 9.31 -1.30 -23.81
N ALA A 337 10.04 -0.20 -23.55
CA ALA A 337 11.38 -0.01 -24.09
C ALA A 337 12.42 -1.02 -23.57
N LEU A 338 12.25 -1.54 -22.33
CA LEU A 338 13.18 -2.50 -21.76
C LEU A 338 13.12 -3.85 -22.47
N ILE A 339 11.91 -4.32 -22.82
CA ILE A 339 11.75 -5.56 -23.60
C ILE A 339 12.23 -5.34 -25.04
N LEU A 340 11.95 -4.18 -25.64
CA LEU A 340 12.43 -3.87 -26.97
C LEU A 340 13.98 -3.93 -27.06
N GLU A 341 14.66 -3.42 -26.05
CA GLU A 341 16.12 -3.46 -25.97
C GLU A 341 16.65 -4.88 -25.75
N GLN A 342 16.00 -5.68 -24.88
CA GLN A 342 16.40 -7.04 -24.59
C GLN A 342 16.25 -8.00 -25.79
N LEU A 343 15.21 -7.80 -26.59
CA LEU A 343 14.97 -8.63 -27.78
C LEU A 343 15.89 -8.29 -28.96
N ALA A 344 16.51 -7.09 -28.96
CA ALA A 344 17.47 -6.66 -29.98
C ALA A 344 16.94 -6.84 -31.42
N LEU A 345 15.71 -6.37 -31.69
CA LEU A 345 15.09 -6.43 -33.02
C LEU A 345 15.87 -5.56 -34.02
N ASP A 346 15.92 -5.99 -35.27
CA ASP A 346 16.47 -5.17 -36.35
C ASP A 346 15.51 -4.00 -36.75
N GLU A 347 15.99 -3.08 -37.59
CA GLU A 347 15.19 -1.90 -37.97
C GLU A 347 13.94 -2.29 -38.79
N ASN A 348 14.00 -3.32 -39.62
CA ASN A 348 12.86 -3.78 -40.41
C ASN A 348 11.81 -4.45 -39.50
N GLU A 349 12.26 -5.22 -38.51
CA GLU A 349 11.38 -5.83 -37.51
C GLU A 349 10.69 -4.77 -36.63
N LYS A 350 11.42 -3.71 -36.25
CA LYS A 350 10.83 -2.57 -35.53
C LYS A 350 9.80 -1.82 -36.35
N GLU A 351 10.06 -1.59 -37.66
CA GLU A 351 9.08 -1.00 -38.56
C GLU A 351 7.83 -1.88 -38.73
N MET A 352 8.02 -3.19 -38.83
CA MET A 352 6.91 -4.14 -38.91
C MET A 352 6.10 -4.17 -37.61
N LEU A 353 6.76 -4.18 -36.44
CA LEU A 353 6.13 -4.09 -35.14
C LEU A 353 5.27 -2.81 -35.04
N GLU A 354 5.84 -1.67 -35.42
CA GLU A 354 5.11 -0.39 -35.37
C GLU A 354 3.92 -0.37 -36.33
N HIS A 355 4.06 -0.98 -37.50
CA HIS A 355 2.94 -1.10 -38.46
C HIS A 355 1.78 -1.94 -37.89
N ILE A 356 2.09 -3.09 -37.26
CA ILE A 356 1.08 -3.95 -36.61
C ILE A 356 0.37 -3.19 -35.49
N VAL A 357 1.13 -2.45 -34.66
CA VAL A 357 0.58 -1.69 -33.56
C VAL A 357 -0.27 -0.53 -34.04
N CYS A 358 0.18 0.25 -35.04
CA CYS A 358 -0.59 1.35 -35.62
C CYS A 358 -1.90 0.85 -36.26
N GLN A 359 -1.88 -0.33 -36.91
CA GLN A 359 -3.10 -0.94 -37.41
C GLN A 359 -4.08 -1.27 -36.28
N MET A 360 -3.60 -1.87 -35.19
CA MET A 360 -4.41 -2.17 -34.00
C MET A 360 -5.02 -0.87 -33.41
N GLU A 361 -4.22 0.18 -33.25
CA GLU A 361 -4.68 1.48 -32.74
C GLU A 361 -5.79 2.08 -33.63
N THR A 362 -5.60 2.00 -34.95
CA THR A 362 -6.58 2.52 -35.93
C THR A 362 -7.91 1.74 -35.90
N GLU A 363 -7.82 0.41 -35.86
CA GLU A 363 -9.02 -0.45 -35.83
C GLU A 363 -9.74 -0.36 -34.48
N ARG A 364 -9.01 -0.19 -33.39
CA ARG A 364 -9.57 -0.13 -32.02
C ARG A 364 -10.07 1.26 -31.65
N GLY A 365 -9.51 2.32 -32.23
CA GLY A 365 -9.75 3.71 -31.83
C GLY A 365 -9.18 4.09 -30.46
N LEU A 366 -8.27 3.27 -29.93
CA LEU A 366 -7.54 3.46 -28.68
C LEU A 366 -6.05 3.41 -28.97
N ASP A 367 -5.26 4.11 -28.17
CA ASP A 367 -3.81 3.93 -28.23
C ASP A 367 -3.39 2.55 -27.70
N ARG A 368 -2.18 2.13 -28.06
CA ARG A 368 -1.64 0.79 -27.80
C ARG A 368 -1.75 0.33 -26.34
N ALA A 369 -1.37 1.17 -25.41
CA ALA A 369 -1.39 0.83 -23.99
C ALA A 369 -2.82 0.72 -23.43
N ALA A 370 -3.71 1.64 -23.85
CA ALA A 370 -5.12 1.58 -23.47
C ALA A 370 -5.84 0.37 -24.08
N ALA A 371 -5.52 -0.01 -25.32
CA ALA A 371 -6.11 -1.18 -25.97
C ALA A 371 -5.77 -2.50 -25.24
N ILE A 372 -4.52 -2.66 -24.80
CA ILE A 372 -4.09 -3.84 -24.03
C ILE A 372 -4.69 -3.83 -22.62
N ALA A 373 -4.73 -2.68 -21.95
CA ALA A 373 -5.35 -2.57 -20.63
C ALA A 373 -6.85 -2.88 -20.68
N ASP A 374 -7.56 -2.32 -21.66
CA ASP A 374 -8.99 -2.58 -21.89
C ASP A 374 -9.28 -4.07 -22.17
N MET A 375 -8.47 -4.72 -22.99
CA MET A 375 -8.60 -6.17 -23.20
C MET A 375 -8.50 -6.96 -21.88
N ARG A 376 -7.51 -6.63 -21.02
CA ARG A 376 -7.36 -7.32 -19.73
C ARG A 376 -8.52 -7.03 -18.78
N PHE A 377 -8.96 -5.78 -18.66
CA PHE A 377 -10.08 -5.44 -17.76
C PHE A 377 -11.40 -6.06 -18.25
N ASN A 378 -11.66 -6.10 -19.55
CA ASN A 378 -12.84 -6.77 -20.10
C ASN A 378 -12.85 -8.27 -19.76
N PHE A 379 -11.70 -8.94 -19.84
CA PHE A 379 -11.59 -10.33 -19.42
C PHE A 379 -11.82 -10.50 -17.91
N ILE A 380 -11.21 -9.65 -17.07
CA ILE A 380 -11.38 -9.67 -15.62
C ILE A 380 -12.84 -9.46 -15.24
N GLU A 381 -13.50 -8.46 -15.83
CA GLU A 381 -14.92 -8.17 -15.57
C GLU A 381 -15.80 -9.38 -15.91
N LYS A 382 -15.54 -10.05 -17.05
CA LYS A 382 -16.25 -11.26 -17.44
C LYS A 382 -16.05 -12.39 -16.44
N VAL A 383 -14.81 -12.65 -16.02
CA VAL A 383 -14.51 -13.67 -15.00
C VAL A 383 -15.21 -13.34 -13.69
N CYS A 384 -15.07 -12.11 -13.19
CA CYS A 384 -15.67 -11.71 -11.92
C CYS A 384 -17.20 -11.73 -11.95
N ARG A 385 -17.83 -11.31 -13.04
CA ARG A 385 -19.29 -11.36 -13.21
C ARG A 385 -19.83 -12.79 -13.17
N GLU A 386 -19.09 -13.77 -13.68
CA GLU A 386 -19.51 -15.16 -13.72
C GLU A 386 -19.19 -15.91 -12.41
N THR A 387 -18.11 -15.52 -11.70
CA THR A 387 -17.58 -16.33 -10.60
C THR A 387 -17.66 -15.68 -9.22
N VAL A 388 -17.88 -14.36 -9.13
CA VAL A 388 -17.87 -13.62 -7.87
C VAL A 388 -19.27 -13.15 -7.50
N VAL A 389 -19.73 -13.56 -6.33
CA VAL A 389 -20.91 -12.99 -5.68
C VAL A 389 -20.43 -11.87 -4.76
N LYS A 390 -20.65 -10.63 -5.18
CA LYS A 390 -20.16 -9.46 -4.43
C LYS A 390 -20.74 -9.46 -3.02
N PRO A 391 -19.91 -9.26 -1.97
CA PRO A 391 -20.38 -9.13 -0.61
C PRO A 391 -21.25 -7.86 -0.50
N LYS A 392 -22.25 -7.90 0.37
CA LYS A 392 -23.00 -6.71 0.76
C LYS A 392 -22.02 -5.75 1.44
N GLU A 393 -22.23 -4.44 1.27
CA GLU A 393 -21.41 -3.44 1.97
C GLU A 393 -21.33 -3.80 3.46
N SER A 394 -20.11 -3.96 3.98
CA SER A 394 -19.94 -4.36 5.37
C SER A 394 -20.48 -3.27 6.28
N ARG A 395 -21.12 -3.65 7.39
CA ARG A 395 -21.58 -2.70 8.41
C ARG A 395 -20.43 -1.84 8.94
N GLU A 396 -19.21 -2.39 8.93
CA GLU A 396 -17.99 -1.69 9.32
C GLU A 396 -17.63 -0.61 8.29
N HIS A 397 -17.78 -0.89 7.00
CA HIS A 397 -17.55 0.08 5.92
C HIS A 397 -18.53 1.24 6.00
N VAL A 398 -19.82 0.96 6.15
CA VAL A 398 -20.86 1.99 6.31
C VAL A 398 -20.55 2.87 7.54
N ARG A 399 -20.24 2.25 8.68
CA ARG A 399 -19.87 2.97 9.90
C ARG A 399 -18.59 3.80 9.74
N SER A 400 -17.58 3.26 9.05
CA SER A 400 -16.34 3.98 8.75
C SER A 400 -16.61 5.20 7.87
N THR A 401 -17.48 5.07 6.87
CA THR A 401 -17.87 6.16 5.97
C THR A 401 -18.62 7.27 6.72
N GLU A 402 -19.51 6.91 7.66
CA GLU A 402 -20.19 7.91 8.52
C GLU A 402 -19.19 8.64 9.42
N ILE A 403 -18.26 7.94 10.04
CA ILE A 403 -17.18 8.53 10.84
C ILE A 403 -16.31 9.44 9.96
N ASP A 404 -15.95 9.01 8.77
CA ASP A 404 -15.16 9.78 7.82
C ASP A 404 -15.84 11.07 7.40
N ARG A 405 -17.16 11.05 7.23
CA ARG A 405 -17.95 12.25 6.92
C ARG A 405 -17.73 13.37 7.93
N VAL A 406 -17.51 13.03 9.20
CA VAL A 406 -17.25 14.00 10.28
C VAL A 406 -15.77 14.33 10.38
N LEU A 407 -14.90 13.30 10.43
CA LEU A 407 -13.46 13.46 10.69
C LEU A 407 -12.69 14.03 9.50
N THR A 408 -13.17 13.83 8.27
CA THR A 408 -12.54 14.33 7.04
C THR A 408 -13.40 15.37 6.32
N GLY A 409 -14.44 15.90 6.97
CA GLY A 409 -15.32 16.93 6.41
C GLY A 409 -14.60 18.26 6.17
N LYS A 410 -15.00 19.01 5.14
CA LYS A 410 -14.36 20.27 4.70
C LYS A 410 -14.13 21.30 5.83
N TYR A 411 -15.06 21.41 6.77
CA TYR A 411 -15.01 22.39 7.87
C TYR A 411 -14.77 21.73 9.23
N THR A 412 -15.03 20.43 9.36
CA THR A 412 -14.96 19.70 10.63
C THR A 412 -13.60 19.04 10.87
N ALA A 413 -12.84 18.70 9.81
CA ALA A 413 -11.60 17.96 9.92
C ALA A 413 -10.56 18.63 10.82
N LEU A 414 -10.24 19.93 10.60
CA LEU A 414 -9.23 20.63 11.40
C LEU A 414 -9.69 20.87 12.86
N PRO A 415 -10.93 21.31 13.15
CA PRO A 415 -11.41 21.39 14.52
C PRO A 415 -11.44 20.04 15.25
N CYS A 416 -11.89 18.96 14.60
CA CYS A 416 -11.86 17.63 15.17
C CYS A 416 -10.42 17.17 15.47
N PHE A 417 -9.50 17.40 14.54
CA PHE A 417 -8.09 17.10 14.75
C PHE A 417 -7.51 17.85 15.96
N ALA A 418 -7.74 19.16 16.04
CA ALA A 418 -7.28 19.98 17.15
C ALA A 418 -7.91 19.52 18.48
N GLY A 419 -9.19 19.19 18.49
CA GLY A 419 -9.92 18.71 19.67
C GLY A 419 -9.40 17.35 20.16
N ILE A 420 -9.20 16.38 19.27
CA ILE A 420 -8.68 15.05 19.61
C ILE A 420 -7.25 15.17 20.15
N MET A 421 -6.38 15.94 19.48
CA MET A 421 -5.01 16.13 19.95
C MET A 421 -4.96 16.85 21.28
N ALA A 422 -5.78 17.89 21.48
CA ALA A 422 -5.90 18.57 22.76
C ALA A 422 -6.37 17.63 23.88
N ALA A 423 -7.33 16.75 23.59
CA ALA A 423 -7.80 15.76 24.57
C ALA A 423 -6.71 14.76 24.92
N VAL A 424 -5.96 14.23 23.94
CA VAL A 424 -4.83 13.32 24.15
C VAL A 424 -3.76 13.98 25.02
N PHE A 425 -3.35 15.21 24.69
CA PHE A 425 -2.35 15.93 25.48
C PHE A 425 -2.85 16.26 26.89
N PHE A 426 -4.11 16.67 27.03
CA PHE A 426 -4.70 16.96 28.33
C PHE A 426 -4.74 15.71 29.23
N LEU A 427 -5.20 14.57 28.70
CA LEU A 427 -5.22 13.31 29.43
C LEU A 427 -3.81 12.85 29.82
N THR A 428 -2.85 13.00 28.91
CA THR A 428 -1.45 12.58 29.16
C THR A 428 -0.78 13.45 30.20
N PHE A 429 -0.83 14.78 30.07
CA PHE A 429 -0.03 15.67 30.92
C PHE A 429 -0.73 16.13 32.20
N HIS A 430 -2.08 16.11 32.28
CA HIS A 430 -2.82 16.64 33.44
C HIS A 430 -3.59 15.58 34.22
N VAL A 431 -4.00 14.48 33.58
CA VAL A 431 -4.86 13.49 34.24
C VAL A 431 -4.08 12.20 34.53
N ILE A 432 -3.88 11.38 33.51
CA ILE A 432 -3.36 10.03 33.69
C ILE A 432 -1.84 10.05 33.92
N GLY A 433 -1.10 10.70 33.03
CA GLY A 433 0.36 10.72 33.11
C GLY A 433 0.86 11.43 34.36
N ALA A 434 0.28 12.59 34.72
CA ALA A 434 0.61 13.30 35.92
C ALA A 434 0.29 12.50 37.21
N SER A 435 -0.85 11.80 37.24
CA SER A 435 -1.21 10.95 38.39
C SER A 435 -0.25 9.78 38.56
N LEU A 436 0.12 9.11 37.48
CA LEU A 436 1.09 8.01 37.49
C LEU A 436 2.48 8.51 37.84
N GLN A 437 2.88 9.68 37.39
CA GLN A 437 4.14 10.33 37.75
C GLN A 437 4.20 10.59 39.27
N SER A 438 3.15 11.18 39.83
CA SER A 438 3.09 11.47 41.26
C SER A 438 3.20 10.19 42.11
N VAL A 439 2.55 9.10 41.68
CA VAL A 439 2.68 7.79 42.38
C VAL A 439 4.13 7.28 42.31
N LEU A 440 4.76 7.40 41.13
CA LEU A 440 6.16 6.96 40.97
C LEU A 440 7.13 7.82 41.80
N GLU A 441 6.94 9.14 41.83
CA GLU A 441 7.73 10.05 42.67
C GLU A 441 7.63 9.73 44.17
N ILE A 442 6.42 9.43 44.65
CA ILE A 442 6.22 8.98 46.04
C ILE A 442 6.96 7.65 46.31
N LEU A 443 6.91 6.71 45.33
CA LEU A 443 7.60 5.42 45.46
C LEU A 443 9.12 5.59 45.52
N ILE A 444 9.67 6.39 44.60
CA ILE A 444 11.11 6.72 44.57
C ILE A 444 11.52 7.44 45.85
N GLY A 445 10.75 8.42 46.32
CA GLY A 445 10.99 9.14 47.55
C GLY A 445 11.08 8.20 48.78
N LYS A 446 10.10 7.30 48.94
CA LYS A 446 10.12 6.29 50.01
C LYS A 446 11.33 5.35 49.91
N LEU A 447 11.70 4.94 48.70
CA LEU A 447 12.87 4.11 48.47
C LEU A 447 14.16 4.86 48.85
N THR A 448 14.24 6.15 48.49
CA THR A 448 15.36 7.03 48.85
C THR A 448 15.48 7.17 50.39
N GLU A 449 14.37 7.44 51.10
CA GLU A 449 14.34 7.51 52.56
C GLU A 449 14.77 6.21 53.23
N LEU A 450 14.35 5.06 52.65
CA LEU A 450 14.75 3.74 53.16
C LEU A 450 16.28 3.53 53.05
N VAL A 451 16.85 3.86 51.91
CA VAL A 451 18.28 3.73 51.62
C VAL A 451 19.10 4.73 52.48
N ASP A 452 18.61 5.97 52.61
CA ASP A 452 19.20 7.01 53.44
C ASP A 452 19.30 6.58 54.89
N SER A 453 18.21 6.09 55.45
CA SER A 453 18.17 5.57 56.85
C SER A 453 19.08 4.36 57.06
N ALA A 454 19.15 3.45 56.08
CA ALA A 454 20.03 2.29 56.14
C ALA A 454 21.52 2.69 56.08
N MET A 455 21.90 3.60 55.20
CA MET A 455 23.28 4.07 55.05
C MET A 455 23.72 4.87 56.30
N THR A 456 22.83 5.66 56.87
CA THR A 456 23.07 6.38 58.13
C THR A 456 23.26 5.41 59.28
N ALA A 457 22.43 4.35 59.40
CA ALA A 457 22.55 3.32 60.42
C ALA A 457 23.85 2.53 60.30
N TRP A 458 24.39 2.32 59.13
CA TRP A 458 25.66 1.65 58.87
C TRP A 458 26.90 2.54 59.03
N GLY A 459 26.72 3.84 59.29
CA GLY A 459 27.82 4.79 59.47
C GLY A 459 28.69 4.98 58.20
N VAL A 460 28.06 4.96 57.01
CA VAL A 460 28.75 5.09 55.73
C VAL A 460 29.44 6.46 55.63
N ASN A 461 30.59 6.51 54.95
CA ASN A 461 31.32 7.76 54.71
C ASN A 461 30.41 8.83 54.06
N PRO A 462 30.38 10.08 54.60
CA PRO A 462 29.50 11.16 54.08
C PRO A 462 29.62 11.41 52.59
N VAL A 463 30.81 11.26 51.99
CA VAL A 463 31.01 11.43 50.55
C VAL A 463 30.31 10.35 49.76
N LEU A 464 30.40 9.09 50.20
CA LEU A 464 29.72 7.98 49.55
C LEU A 464 28.20 8.06 49.74
N HIS A 465 27.76 8.51 50.93
CA HIS A 465 26.33 8.74 51.22
C HIS A 465 25.73 9.79 50.25
N SER A 466 26.37 10.98 50.12
CA SER A 466 25.93 12.01 49.19
C SER A 466 25.96 11.54 47.73
N LEU A 467 26.99 10.77 47.33
CA LEU A 467 27.06 10.22 45.97
C LEU A 467 25.86 9.30 45.66
N VAL A 468 25.47 8.45 46.63
CA VAL A 468 24.35 7.53 46.43
C VAL A 468 23.01 8.26 46.45
N ILE A 469 22.75 9.06 47.49
CA ILE A 469 21.46 9.75 47.64
C ILE A 469 21.28 10.87 46.65
N ASP A 470 22.22 11.82 46.58
CA ASP A 470 22.08 12.99 45.73
C ASP A 470 22.43 12.70 44.27
N GLY A 471 23.46 11.89 44.03
CA GLY A 471 23.91 11.56 42.68
C GLY A 471 23.00 10.51 42.01
N ILE A 472 22.81 9.35 42.64
CA ILE A 472 22.09 8.24 42.00
C ILE A 472 20.57 8.38 42.21
N PHE A 473 20.10 8.41 43.47
CA PHE A 473 18.64 8.40 43.71
C PHE A 473 17.94 9.68 43.23
N ASN A 474 18.47 10.87 43.50
CA ASN A 474 17.90 12.11 43.04
C ASN A 474 18.10 12.28 41.53
N GLY A 475 19.31 11.96 40.99
CA GLY A 475 19.60 12.08 39.58
C GLY A 475 18.82 11.10 38.68
N VAL A 476 18.92 9.79 38.99
CA VAL A 476 18.19 8.76 38.24
C VAL A 476 16.69 8.83 38.49
N GLY A 477 16.28 9.11 39.75
CA GLY A 477 14.87 9.24 40.13
C GLY A 477 14.16 10.35 39.36
N SER A 478 14.80 11.50 39.16
CA SER A 478 14.24 12.61 38.39
C SER A 478 14.00 12.25 36.90
N VAL A 479 14.87 11.41 36.34
CA VAL A 479 14.70 10.93 34.94
C VAL A 479 13.58 9.89 34.87
N LEU A 480 13.54 8.95 35.80
CA LEU A 480 12.52 7.90 35.85
C LEU A 480 11.12 8.48 36.09
N SER A 481 11.00 9.60 36.79
CA SER A 481 9.68 10.23 37.01
C SER A 481 8.95 10.67 35.73
N PHE A 482 9.66 10.88 34.62
CA PHE A 482 9.04 11.18 33.34
C PHE A 482 8.55 9.95 32.57
N LEU A 483 8.97 8.75 32.93
CA LEU A 483 8.62 7.51 32.22
C LEU A 483 7.10 7.29 32.11
N PRO A 484 6.28 7.46 33.16
CA PRO A 484 4.83 7.29 33.07
C PRO A 484 4.14 8.20 32.08
N ILE A 485 4.58 9.45 31.98
CA ILE A 485 4.03 10.40 30.99
C ILE A 485 4.31 9.91 29.57
N ILE A 486 5.54 9.46 29.32
CA ILE A 486 5.95 8.96 28.00
C ILE A 486 5.14 7.72 27.64
N VAL A 487 5.02 6.74 28.53
CA VAL A 487 4.24 5.52 28.33
C VAL A 487 2.77 5.84 28.03
N THR A 488 2.17 6.75 28.82
CA THR A 488 0.77 7.18 28.61
C THR A 488 0.57 7.86 27.26
N LEU A 489 1.52 8.69 26.84
CA LEU A 489 1.44 9.34 25.53
C LEU A 489 1.49 8.31 24.39
N PHE A 490 2.42 7.36 24.47
CA PHE A 490 2.52 6.31 23.45
C PHE A 490 1.28 5.41 23.42
N PHE A 491 0.71 5.11 24.56
CA PHE A 491 -0.54 4.36 24.64
C PHE A 491 -1.67 5.05 23.87
N PHE A 492 -1.86 6.36 24.05
CA PHE A 492 -2.88 7.11 23.29
C PHE A 492 -2.53 7.23 21.81
N LEU A 493 -1.27 7.42 21.46
CA LEU A 493 -0.85 7.49 20.06
C LEU A 493 -1.07 6.13 19.36
N SER A 494 -0.79 5.01 20.03
CA SER A 494 -1.08 3.67 19.51
C SER A 494 -2.58 3.47 19.26
N ILE A 495 -3.44 3.90 20.19
CA ILE A 495 -4.91 3.86 19.97
C ILE A 495 -5.31 4.66 18.74
N LEU A 496 -4.74 5.85 18.54
CA LEU A 496 -5.03 6.67 17.36
C LEU A 496 -4.53 6.03 16.07
N GLU A 497 -3.40 5.33 16.11
CA GLU A 497 -2.84 4.60 14.99
C GLU A 497 -3.71 3.38 14.65
N ASP A 498 -4.02 2.54 15.65
CA ASP A 498 -4.82 1.32 15.48
C ASP A 498 -6.26 1.61 15.05
N SER A 499 -6.83 2.74 15.47
CA SER A 499 -8.16 3.20 15.00
C SER A 499 -8.18 3.69 13.54
N GLY A 500 -7.02 3.75 12.87
CA GLY A 500 -6.88 4.30 11.52
C GLY A 500 -7.01 5.83 11.45
N TYR A 501 -7.08 6.51 12.61
CA TYR A 501 -7.22 7.97 12.65
C TYR A 501 -6.01 8.69 12.05
N MET A 502 -4.79 8.14 12.23
CA MET A 502 -3.56 8.73 11.69
C MET A 502 -3.55 8.78 10.15
N ALA A 503 -4.14 7.77 9.49
CA ALA A 503 -4.30 7.77 8.02
C ALA A 503 -5.23 8.90 7.56
N ARG A 504 -6.33 9.14 8.30
CA ARG A 504 -7.27 10.25 8.05
C ARG A 504 -6.61 11.61 8.21
N VAL A 505 -5.81 11.78 9.26
CA VAL A 505 -5.03 13.01 9.49
C VAL A 505 -4.03 13.24 8.36
N ALA A 506 -3.33 12.20 7.93
CA ALA A 506 -2.39 12.28 6.81
C ALA A 506 -3.09 12.74 5.52
N PHE A 507 -4.29 12.23 5.24
CA PHE A 507 -5.12 12.65 4.11
C PHE A 507 -5.52 14.14 4.20
N VAL A 508 -5.97 14.60 5.37
CA VAL A 508 -6.36 16.00 5.60
C VAL A 508 -5.18 16.95 5.45
N MET A 509 -4.02 16.58 5.98
CA MET A 509 -2.83 17.44 6.04
C MET A 509 -1.97 17.41 4.77
N ASP A 510 -2.24 16.54 3.81
CA ASP A 510 -1.40 16.30 2.64
C ASP A 510 -1.16 17.56 1.80
N LYS A 511 -2.21 18.32 1.50
CA LYS A 511 -2.11 19.57 0.73
C LYS A 511 -1.24 20.64 1.43
N LEU A 512 -1.33 20.73 2.75
CA LEU A 512 -0.60 21.71 3.53
C LEU A 512 0.90 21.35 3.60
N LEU A 513 1.20 20.07 3.85
CA LEU A 513 2.57 19.58 3.95
C LEU A 513 3.30 19.58 2.61
N ARG A 514 2.61 19.33 1.51
CA ARG A 514 3.20 19.45 0.17
C ARG A 514 3.73 20.84 -0.16
N LYS A 515 3.11 21.89 0.35
CA LYS A 515 3.62 23.27 0.16
C LYS A 515 5.05 23.47 0.72
N ILE A 516 5.41 22.67 1.70
CA ILE A 516 6.74 22.69 2.32
C ILE A 516 7.60 21.48 1.91
N GLY A 517 7.21 20.77 0.84
CA GLY A 517 7.98 19.66 0.27
C GLY A 517 7.86 18.31 0.99
N LEU A 518 6.86 18.16 1.86
CA LEU A 518 6.59 16.92 2.62
C LEU A 518 5.30 16.23 2.13
N SER A 519 5.20 14.92 2.32
CA SER A 519 3.97 14.17 2.10
C SER A 519 3.04 14.27 3.32
N GLY A 520 1.72 14.05 3.13
CA GLY A 520 0.77 14.02 4.24
C GLY A 520 1.12 13.03 5.35
N ARG A 521 1.77 11.91 5.00
CA ARG A 521 2.23 10.91 5.99
C ARG A 521 3.31 11.43 6.92
N SER A 522 4.06 12.46 6.54
CA SER A 522 5.09 13.08 7.40
C SER A 522 4.50 13.74 8.64
N ILE A 523 3.18 14.00 8.68
CA ILE A 523 2.52 14.55 9.87
C ILE A 523 2.63 13.60 11.07
N VAL A 524 2.58 12.28 10.85
CA VAL A 524 2.58 11.28 11.93
C VAL A 524 3.89 11.32 12.74
N PRO A 525 5.08 11.19 12.13
CA PRO A 525 6.35 11.37 12.83
C PRO A 525 6.48 12.74 13.51
N MET A 526 5.98 13.81 12.88
CA MET A 526 6.03 15.16 13.45
C MET A 526 5.12 15.29 14.68
N LEU A 527 3.91 14.69 14.66
CA LEU A 527 3.02 14.67 15.82
C LEU A 527 3.62 13.89 17.00
N VAL A 528 4.20 12.72 16.72
CA VAL A 528 4.95 11.95 17.72
C VAL A 528 6.10 12.79 18.30
N GLY A 529 6.75 13.60 17.47
CA GLY A 529 7.83 14.53 17.84
C GLY A 529 7.42 15.59 18.89
N PHE A 530 6.15 16.00 18.97
CA PHE A 530 5.64 16.87 20.04
C PHE A 530 5.66 16.17 21.42
N GLY A 531 5.51 14.86 21.44
CA GLY A 531 5.66 14.08 22.66
C GLY A 531 7.13 13.80 22.98
N CYS A 532 7.82 13.14 22.05
CA CYS A 532 9.24 12.80 22.17
C CYS A 532 9.90 12.77 20.78
N THR A 533 11.03 13.46 20.64
CA THR A 533 11.76 13.58 19.35
C THR A 533 12.30 12.23 18.87
N VAL A 534 12.79 11.36 19.78
CA VAL A 534 13.42 10.08 19.41
C VAL A 534 12.45 9.15 18.69
N PRO A 535 11.28 8.79 19.28
CA PRO A 535 10.29 7.99 18.56
C PRO A 535 9.73 8.69 17.32
N GLY A 536 9.61 10.02 17.33
CA GLY A 536 9.22 10.78 16.14
C GLY A 536 10.18 10.55 14.96
N VAL A 537 11.50 10.57 15.23
CA VAL A 537 12.52 10.24 14.24
C VAL A 537 12.43 8.76 13.83
N MET A 538 12.22 7.84 14.77
CA MET A 538 12.07 6.41 14.45
C MET A 538 10.83 6.14 13.59
N ALA A 539 9.70 6.76 13.89
CA ALA A 539 8.47 6.64 13.10
C ALA A 539 8.65 7.11 11.64
N SER A 540 9.64 7.95 11.34
CA SER A 540 9.92 8.37 9.98
C SER A 540 10.36 7.22 9.05
N ARG A 541 10.75 6.06 9.59
CA ARG A 541 11.09 4.84 8.81
C ARG A 541 9.92 4.35 7.97
N THR A 542 8.68 4.61 8.38
CA THR A 542 7.47 4.24 7.65
C THR A 542 7.24 5.08 6.39
N LEU A 543 8.00 6.16 6.20
CA LEU A 543 7.86 7.03 5.04
C LEU A 543 8.51 6.40 3.80
N PRO A 544 7.76 6.28 2.69
CA PRO A 544 8.22 5.60 1.47
C PRO A 544 9.29 6.38 0.71
N SER A 545 9.31 7.71 0.84
CA SER A 545 10.25 8.58 0.15
C SER A 545 11.49 8.83 1.01
N GLU A 546 12.67 8.50 0.47
CA GLU A 546 13.95 8.76 1.15
C GLU A 546 14.16 10.27 1.42
N ARG A 547 13.78 11.11 0.44
CA ARG A 547 13.78 12.57 0.59
C ARG A 547 12.84 13.02 1.70
N GLY A 548 11.58 12.57 1.67
CA GLY A 548 10.59 12.89 2.69
C GLY A 548 11.03 12.42 4.07
N ARG A 549 11.62 11.23 4.17
CA ARG A 549 12.18 10.69 5.41
C ARG A 549 13.31 11.56 5.95
N LYS A 550 14.31 11.90 5.14
CA LYS A 550 15.43 12.76 5.53
C LYS A 550 14.97 14.16 5.98
N MET A 551 14.06 14.76 5.23
CA MET A 551 13.47 16.05 5.61
C MET A 551 12.71 15.96 6.95
N THR A 552 11.88 14.94 7.13
CA THR A 552 11.12 14.74 8.36
C THR A 552 12.04 14.53 9.56
N ILE A 553 13.11 13.74 9.43
CA ILE A 553 14.13 13.55 10.48
C ILE A 553 14.76 14.89 10.90
N LEU A 554 15.12 15.73 9.92
CA LEU A 554 15.74 17.03 10.19
C LEU A 554 14.79 18.05 10.79
N LEU A 555 13.48 17.96 10.49
CA LEU A 555 12.47 18.88 10.99
C LEU A 555 11.88 18.48 12.36
N THR A 556 11.84 17.18 12.67
CA THR A 556 11.27 16.67 13.94
C THR A 556 11.91 17.32 15.19
N PRO A 557 13.23 17.59 15.28
CA PRO A 557 13.84 18.25 16.44
C PRO A 557 13.38 19.70 16.68
N PHE A 558 12.81 20.38 15.69
CA PHE A 558 12.24 21.72 15.88
C PHE A 558 10.90 21.69 16.63
N MET A 559 10.22 20.53 16.66
CA MET A 559 9.01 20.35 17.45
C MET A 559 9.34 20.43 18.94
N SER A 560 8.53 21.19 19.68
CA SER A 560 8.73 21.37 21.12
C SER A 560 8.15 20.17 21.85
N CYS A 561 9.01 19.24 22.28
CA CYS A 561 8.60 18.07 23.06
C CYS A 561 8.45 18.41 24.56
N SER A 562 7.85 17.48 25.31
CA SER A 562 7.61 17.61 26.76
C SER A 562 8.88 17.93 27.57
N ALA A 563 10.04 17.41 27.18
CA ALA A 563 11.32 17.66 27.85
C ALA A 563 11.83 19.10 27.67
N LYS A 564 11.37 19.84 26.65
CA LYS A 564 11.75 21.24 26.43
C LYS A 564 10.90 22.21 27.26
N LEU A 565 9.69 21.83 27.65
CA LEU A 565 8.77 22.70 28.39
C LEU A 565 9.34 23.18 29.75
N PRO A 566 9.95 22.33 30.60
CA PRO A 566 10.60 22.76 31.82
C PRO A 566 11.75 23.77 31.58
N ILE A 567 12.52 23.56 30.51
CA ILE A 567 13.60 24.48 30.12
C ILE A 567 13.01 25.85 29.73
N TYR A 568 11.94 25.87 28.94
CA TYR A 568 11.26 27.11 28.57
C TYR A 568 10.68 27.81 29.81
N ALA A 569 10.06 27.05 30.72
CA ALA A 569 9.50 27.58 31.97
C ALA A 569 10.58 28.25 32.82
N PHE A 570 11.72 27.55 33.03
CA PHE A 570 12.85 28.09 33.79
C PHE A 570 13.43 29.36 33.13
N PHE A 571 13.68 29.31 31.82
CA PHE A 571 14.22 30.43 31.07
C PHE A 571 13.27 31.65 31.11
N THR A 572 11.98 31.45 30.88
CA THR A 572 10.98 32.53 30.87
C THR A 572 10.77 33.13 32.27
N ALA A 573 10.81 32.30 33.31
CA ALA A 573 10.71 32.79 34.69
C ALA A 573 11.94 33.63 35.09
N ALA A 574 13.15 33.22 34.64
CA ALA A 574 14.39 33.93 34.97
C ALA A 574 14.51 35.28 34.22
N PHE A 575 14.21 35.33 32.93
CA PHE A 575 14.46 36.51 32.09
C PHE A 575 13.22 37.37 31.83
N PHE A 576 12.01 36.80 31.88
CA PHE A 576 10.75 37.47 31.52
C PHE A 576 9.62 37.25 32.57
N PRO A 577 9.85 37.54 33.87
CA PRO A 577 8.89 37.20 34.93
C PRO A 577 7.50 37.78 34.70
N LYS A 578 7.39 38.97 34.09
CA LYS A 578 6.12 39.65 33.81
C LYS A 578 5.33 39.06 32.64
N TYR A 579 6.02 38.42 31.67
CA TYR A 579 5.45 37.94 30.42
C TYR A 579 5.79 36.45 30.18
N SER A 580 6.08 35.69 31.23
CA SER A 580 6.58 34.32 31.14
C SER A 580 5.68 33.41 30.28
N ALA A 581 4.38 33.48 30.49
CA ALA A 581 3.40 32.70 29.73
C ALA A 581 3.37 33.08 28.22
N LEU A 582 3.42 34.38 27.91
CA LEU A 582 3.44 34.89 26.53
C LEU A 582 4.72 34.43 25.81
N VAL A 583 5.88 34.59 26.47
CA VAL A 583 7.17 34.19 25.89
C VAL A 583 7.27 32.69 25.71
N MET A 584 6.72 31.87 26.63
CA MET A 584 6.63 30.43 26.51
C MET A 584 5.82 30.02 25.26
N VAL A 585 4.67 30.63 25.04
CA VAL A 585 3.84 30.40 23.85
C VAL A 585 4.57 30.81 22.58
N LEU A 586 5.26 31.97 22.60
CA LEU A 586 6.07 32.42 21.47
C LEU A 586 7.22 31.48 21.14
N LEU A 587 7.91 30.92 22.13
CA LEU A 587 8.98 29.93 21.95
C LEU A 587 8.42 28.64 21.35
N TYR A 588 7.26 28.20 21.81
CA TYR A 588 6.61 26.99 21.29
C TYR A 588 6.23 27.13 19.81
N PHE A 589 5.48 28.19 19.46
CA PHE A 589 5.10 28.46 18.08
C PHE A 589 6.30 28.89 17.22
N GLY A 590 7.30 29.54 17.80
CA GLY A 590 8.55 29.87 17.15
C GLY A 590 9.29 28.62 16.64
N GLY A 591 9.28 27.54 17.42
CA GLY A 591 9.83 26.24 16.99
C GLY A 591 9.11 25.70 15.75
N ILE A 592 7.78 25.74 15.72
CA ILE A 592 6.98 25.31 14.56
C ILE A 592 7.26 26.21 13.34
N PHE A 593 7.30 27.51 13.55
CA PHE A 593 7.60 28.49 12.48
C PHE A 593 8.99 28.25 11.88
N MET A 594 10.00 28.03 12.73
CA MET A 594 11.35 27.71 12.30
C MET A 594 11.41 26.37 11.53
N ALA A 595 10.63 25.37 11.94
CA ALA A 595 10.52 24.12 11.19
C ALA A 595 9.98 24.35 9.77
N VAL A 596 8.92 25.14 9.63
CA VAL A 596 8.33 25.48 8.32
C VAL A 596 9.33 26.27 7.47
N LEU A 597 9.99 27.28 8.04
CA LEU A 597 11.00 28.08 7.35
C LEU A 597 12.17 27.21 6.86
N MET A 598 12.67 26.34 7.74
CA MET A 598 13.74 25.40 7.40
C MET A 598 13.31 24.42 6.31
N ALA A 599 12.08 23.88 6.37
CA ALA A 599 11.54 23.03 5.33
C ALA A 599 11.53 23.72 3.96
N MET A 600 11.05 24.97 3.89
CA MET A 600 11.04 25.77 2.65
C MET A 600 12.45 26.04 2.13
N LEU A 601 13.40 26.36 3.01
CA LEU A 601 14.79 26.56 2.65
C LEU A 601 15.42 25.27 2.10
N MET A 602 15.21 24.16 2.76
CA MET A 602 15.77 22.86 2.38
C MET A 602 15.17 22.33 1.08
N GLN A 603 13.88 22.58 0.83
CA GLN A 603 13.24 22.24 -0.43
C GLN A 603 13.90 22.94 -1.61
N GLY A 604 14.30 24.21 -1.44
CA GLY A 604 14.95 25.02 -2.48
C GLY A 604 16.44 24.74 -2.68
N THR A 605 17.13 24.17 -1.69
CA THR A 605 18.61 24.04 -1.69
C THR A 605 19.08 22.58 -1.71
N LEU A 606 18.85 21.84 -0.63
CA LEU A 606 19.39 20.49 -0.40
C LEU A 606 18.57 19.38 -1.06
N PHE A 607 17.29 19.60 -1.20
CA PHE A 607 16.34 18.61 -1.70
C PHE A 607 15.62 19.10 -2.96
N GLN A 608 16.40 19.58 -3.95
CA GLN A 608 15.89 19.98 -5.27
C GLN A 608 15.45 18.75 -6.07
N GLY A 609 14.31 18.84 -6.74
CA GLY A 609 13.75 17.80 -7.61
C GLY A 609 12.35 17.36 -7.17
N GLU A 610 11.50 17.05 -8.12
CA GLU A 610 10.21 16.39 -7.87
C GLU A 610 10.46 14.97 -7.38
N ASP A 611 9.72 14.58 -6.35
CA ASP A 611 9.62 13.19 -5.89
C ASP A 611 8.78 12.41 -6.91
N ARG A 612 9.34 12.11 -8.08
CA ARG A 612 8.69 11.33 -9.14
C ARG A 612 8.25 9.94 -8.68
N LYS A 613 8.77 9.48 -7.52
CA LYS A 613 8.50 8.14 -6.96
C LYS A 613 7.35 8.10 -5.93
N SER A 614 6.73 9.22 -5.56
CA SER A 614 5.73 9.23 -4.48
C SER A 614 4.28 9.38 -4.94
N THR A 615 3.99 9.19 -6.22
CA THR A 615 2.61 9.04 -6.69
C THR A 615 2.14 7.60 -6.42
N ARG A 616 2.19 7.18 -5.16
CA ARG A 616 1.47 5.98 -4.73
C ARG A 616 0.00 6.38 -4.67
N LEU A 617 -0.74 5.95 -5.65
CA LEU A 617 -2.19 5.89 -5.60
C LEU A 617 -2.54 4.92 -4.45
N ASN A 618 -2.90 5.47 -3.31
CA ASN A 618 -3.36 4.66 -2.20
C ASN A 618 -4.83 4.35 -2.41
N SER A 619 -5.16 3.08 -2.51
CA SER A 619 -6.51 2.64 -2.18
C SER A 619 -6.71 2.89 -0.69
N SER A 620 -7.61 3.78 -0.34
CA SER A 620 -8.05 3.94 1.03
C SER A 620 -9.03 2.83 1.36
N HIS A 621 -8.51 1.64 1.70
CA HIS A 621 -9.22 0.77 2.60
C HIS A 621 -8.65 1.00 4.00
N PRO A 622 -9.47 1.22 5.02
CA PRO A 622 -9.06 1.08 6.40
C PRO A 622 -8.97 -0.40 6.75
N SER A 623 -8.17 -1.16 5.96
CA SER A 623 -7.76 -2.49 6.41
C SER A 623 -6.77 -2.27 7.54
N ARG A 624 -7.08 -2.86 8.67
CA ARG A 624 -6.26 -2.97 9.86
C ARG A 624 -4.78 -3.12 9.47
N SER A 625 -4.04 -2.02 9.45
CA SER A 625 -2.59 -2.09 9.48
C SER A 625 -2.21 -2.56 10.87
N TYR A 626 -2.12 -3.87 11.05
CA TYR A 626 -1.40 -4.39 12.19
C TYR A 626 0.03 -3.90 12.04
N ALA A 627 0.40 -2.94 12.87
CA ALA A 627 1.79 -2.61 13.09
C ALA A 627 2.41 -3.84 13.74
N VAL A 628 3.17 -4.59 12.97
CA VAL A 628 4.10 -5.57 13.53
C VAL A 628 5.33 -4.78 13.92
N PHE A 629 5.54 -4.64 15.25
CA PHE A 629 6.81 -4.25 15.81
C PHE A 629 7.85 -5.35 15.59
#